data_aa83a0d4454e7d8f2bb7ff928ed2fd21
#
_entry.id   aa83a0d4454e7d8f2bb7ff928ed2fd21
#
_cell.length_a   1.000
_cell.length_b   1.000
_cell.length_c   1.000
_cell.angle_alpha   90.00
_cell.angle_beta   90.00
_cell.angle_gamma   90.00
#
_symmetry.space_group_name_H-M   'P 1'
#
loop_
_entity.id
_entity.type
_entity.pdbx_description
1 polymer ?
#
loop_
_entity_poly.entity_id
_entity_poly.type
_entity_poly.pdbx_seq_one_letter_code
_entity_poly.pdbx_strand_id
1 'polypeptide(L)'
;MKKIVKSGPGSAELADVADVSADTVIPEYWAEACRHLVKKDRVMKRLIPQFGDAHLQARGDAFSTLARSIVGQQISVKAAQDVWTKFSALPKKLTPANVLRLKVDDMRAAGLSARKVEYLVDLSIHFDTGAVHVKDWQSMDDEAIIAELVAIRGIARWTAEMFLIFYLTRPNVLPLDDVGLISGISQNYFSGESVSRSDAREVAAAWAPYCSVATWYIWRSLDPLPAVAAPAEQ
;
A
#
# COMPACT_ATOMS: atom_id res chain seq x y z
N MET A 1 4.70 -27.19 -19.62
CA MET A 1 4.70 -25.73 -19.85
C MET A 1 4.23 -25.04 -18.57
N LYS A 2 5.14 -24.48 -17.80
CA LYS A 2 4.81 -23.72 -16.58
C LYS A 2 4.33 -22.32 -17.00
N LYS A 3 3.06 -21.97 -16.74
CA LYS A 3 2.56 -20.60 -16.87
C LYS A 3 3.26 -19.75 -15.81
N ILE A 4 4.11 -18.84 -16.26
CA ILE A 4 4.66 -17.77 -15.44
C ILE A 4 3.49 -16.83 -15.15
N VAL A 5 2.98 -16.87 -13.92
CA VAL A 5 2.08 -15.85 -13.41
C VAL A 5 2.94 -14.60 -13.23
N LYS A 6 2.73 -13.59 -14.07
CA LYS A 6 3.36 -12.28 -13.90
C LYS A 6 2.85 -11.69 -12.59
N SER A 7 3.74 -11.63 -11.59
CA SER A 7 3.52 -10.90 -10.34
C SER A 7 3.17 -9.44 -10.67
N GLY A 8 2.11 -8.90 -10.06
CA GLY A 8 1.92 -7.47 -9.96
C GLY A 8 3.10 -6.82 -9.22
N PRO A 9 3.25 -5.49 -9.27
CA PRO A 9 4.32 -4.81 -8.53
C PRO A 9 4.23 -5.23 -7.07
N GLY A 10 5.36 -5.66 -6.49
CA GLY A 10 5.43 -6.07 -5.09
C GLY A 10 5.06 -4.88 -4.19
N SER A 11 4.45 -5.17 -3.05
CA SER A 11 4.05 -4.16 -2.05
C SER A 11 5.21 -3.27 -1.58
N ALA A 12 6.45 -3.76 -1.62
CA ALA A 12 7.67 -2.98 -1.39
C ALA A 12 7.85 -1.85 -2.44
N GLU A 13 7.48 -2.07 -3.70
CA GLU A 13 7.57 -1.04 -4.75
C GLU A 13 6.60 0.13 -4.53
N LEU A 14 5.45 -0.08 -3.88
CA LEU A 14 4.53 1.00 -3.51
C LEU A 14 5.02 1.80 -2.30
N ALA A 15 5.83 1.20 -1.44
CA ALA A 15 6.41 1.87 -0.27
C ALA A 15 7.58 2.80 -0.63
N ASP A 16 8.30 2.55 -1.72
CA ASP A 16 9.57 3.23 -2.06
C ASP A 16 9.41 4.48 -2.94
N VAL A 17 8.19 4.81 -3.39
CA VAL A 17 7.92 6.03 -4.20
C VAL A 17 7.72 7.23 -3.26
N ALA A 18 8.76 7.56 -2.50
CA ALA A 18 8.71 8.59 -1.48
C ALA A 18 9.35 9.90 -1.95
N ASP A 19 8.53 10.91 -2.10
CA ASP A 19 8.99 12.30 -2.06
C ASP A 19 9.17 12.72 -0.59
N VAL A 20 10.39 13.13 -0.23
CA VAL A 20 10.82 13.38 1.15
C VAL A 20 10.51 14.83 1.52
N SER A 21 9.24 15.19 1.71
CA SER A 21 8.89 16.46 2.36
C SER A 21 7.45 16.50 2.84
N ALA A 22 7.18 15.97 4.02
CA ALA A 22 6.09 16.36 4.91
C ALA A 22 6.34 15.72 6.28
N ASP A 23 5.95 16.36 7.36
CA ASP A 23 6.05 15.86 8.72
C ASP A 23 5.52 14.43 8.80
N THR A 24 6.43 13.47 8.94
CA THR A 24 6.10 12.06 9.01
C THR A 24 5.58 11.74 10.40
N VAL A 25 4.27 11.62 10.53
CA VAL A 25 3.65 11.26 11.80
C VAL A 25 3.72 9.74 11.96
N ILE A 26 4.44 9.29 12.98
CA ILE A 26 4.44 7.89 13.41
C ILE A 26 3.04 7.56 13.95
N PRO A 27 2.38 6.48 13.50
CA PRO A 27 1.10 6.09 14.08
C PRO A 27 1.21 5.87 15.59
N GLU A 28 0.33 6.48 16.37
CA GLU A 28 0.38 6.46 17.84
C GLU A 28 0.46 5.03 18.42
N TYR A 29 -0.19 4.08 17.76
CA TYR A 29 -0.19 2.67 18.16
C TYR A 29 1.11 1.93 17.83
N TRP A 30 2.05 2.50 17.04
CA TRP A 30 3.19 1.77 16.46
C TRP A 30 4.07 1.12 17.54
N ALA A 31 4.46 1.88 18.55
CA ALA A 31 5.30 1.38 19.64
C ALA A 31 4.63 0.26 20.44
N GLU A 32 3.31 0.37 20.67
CA GLU A 32 2.53 -0.67 21.34
C GLU A 32 2.42 -1.92 20.48
N ALA A 33 2.15 -1.76 19.18
CA ALA A 33 2.11 -2.85 18.22
C ALA A 33 3.43 -3.63 18.20
N CYS A 34 4.58 -2.95 18.14
CA CYS A 34 5.89 -3.59 18.19
C CYS A 34 6.08 -4.40 19.48
N ARG A 35 5.72 -3.85 20.65
CA ARG A 35 5.79 -4.59 21.92
C ARG A 35 4.89 -5.83 21.93
N HIS A 36 3.66 -5.70 21.41
CA HIS A 36 2.72 -6.81 21.30
C HIS A 36 3.28 -7.92 20.41
N LEU A 37 3.73 -7.59 19.21
CA LEU A 37 4.27 -8.53 18.22
C LEU A 37 5.51 -9.24 18.75
N VAL A 38 6.46 -8.52 19.34
CA VAL A 38 7.66 -9.11 19.96
C VAL A 38 7.31 -10.10 21.07
N LYS A 39 6.26 -9.85 21.84
CA LYS A 39 5.80 -10.72 22.92
C LYS A 39 5.09 -11.98 22.40
N LYS A 40 4.31 -11.85 21.33
CA LYS A 40 3.40 -12.89 20.83
C LYS A 40 3.99 -13.78 19.74
N ASP A 41 5.02 -13.29 19.02
CA ASP A 41 5.53 -13.96 17.83
C ASP A 41 7.06 -13.98 17.81
N ARG A 42 7.63 -15.22 17.67
CA ARG A 42 9.09 -15.42 17.66
C ARG A 42 9.78 -14.84 16.44
N VAL A 43 9.10 -14.82 15.30
CA VAL A 43 9.64 -14.26 14.05
C VAL A 43 9.67 -12.73 14.18
N MET A 44 8.58 -12.12 14.65
CA MET A 44 8.51 -10.67 14.90
C MET A 44 9.54 -10.23 15.93
N LYS A 45 9.78 -11.03 17.00
CA LYS A 45 10.84 -10.77 17.98
C LYS A 45 12.23 -10.70 17.34
N ARG A 46 12.47 -11.46 16.26
CA ARG A 46 13.72 -11.46 15.51
C ARG A 46 13.77 -10.32 14.49
N LEU A 47 12.65 -10.05 13.79
CA LEU A 47 12.60 -9.10 12.67
C LEU A 47 12.59 -7.65 13.15
N ILE A 48 11.71 -7.29 14.08
CA ILE A 48 11.50 -5.88 14.47
C ILE A 48 12.79 -5.16 14.83
N PRO A 49 13.70 -5.73 15.64
CA PRO A 49 14.95 -5.05 16.00
C PRO A 49 15.91 -4.78 14.82
N GLN A 50 15.75 -5.49 13.69
CA GLN A 50 16.64 -5.34 12.53
C GLN A 50 16.35 -4.04 11.74
N PHE A 51 15.18 -3.45 11.92
CA PHE A 51 14.75 -2.28 11.16
C PHE A 51 14.80 -0.97 11.97
N GLY A 52 15.29 -1.01 13.23
CA GLY A 52 15.50 0.17 14.07
C GLY A 52 14.21 1.00 14.20
N ASP A 53 14.32 2.32 13.95
CA ASP A 53 13.20 3.26 14.06
C ASP A 53 12.33 3.35 12.79
N ALA A 54 12.53 2.46 11.81
CA ALA A 54 11.73 2.44 10.59
C ALA A 54 10.27 2.09 10.89
N HIS A 55 9.35 2.83 10.29
CA HIS A 55 7.92 2.69 10.54
C HIS A 55 7.09 3.01 9.31
N LEU A 56 5.81 2.64 9.35
CA LEU A 56 4.82 3.01 8.36
C LEU A 56 4.59 4.52 8.37
N GLN A 57 4.51 5.13 7.19
CA GLN A 57 4.27 6.56 7.02
C GLN A 57 3.01 6.78 6.19
N ALA A 58 2.06 7.56 6.72
CA ALA A 58 0.93 8.05 5.93
C ALA A 58 1.38 9.21 5.04
N ARG A 59 0.83 9.27 3.81
CA ARG A 59 1.24 10.31 2.84
C ARG A 59 0.07 10.79 1.99
N GLY A 60 0.12 12.08 1.65
CA GLY A 60 -0.75 12.69 0.67
C GLY A 60 -2.20 12.85 1.11
N ASP A 61 -3.07 13.07 0.16
CA ASP A 61 -4.53 13.07 0.33
C ASP A 61 -5.15 11.79 -0.27
N ALA A 62 -6.39 11.50 0.11
CA ALA A 62 -7.10 10.29 -0.28
C ALA A 62 -7.22 10.13 -1.81
N PHE A 63 -7.63 11.21 -2.48
CA PHE A 63 -7.85 11.18 -3.93
C PHE A 63 -6.55 10.95 -4.70
N SER A 64 -5.51 11.71 -4.38
CA SER A 64 -4.19 11.59 -5.03
C SER A 64 -3.57 10.22 -4.79
N THR A 65 -3.72 9.65 -3.58
CA THR A 65 -3.22 8.32 -3.24
C THR A 65 -3.86 7.23 -4.10
N LEU A 66 -5.19 7.23 -4.22
CA LEU A 66 -5.90 6.27 -5.07
C LEU A 66 -5.64 6.50 -6.56
N ALA A 67 -5.60 7.74 -7.01
CA ALA A 67 -5.27 8.08 -8.40
C ALA A 67 -3.86 7.59 -8.77
N ARG A 68 -2.86 7.78 -7.89
CA ARG A 68 -1.50 7.31 -8.09
C ARG A 68 -1.43 5.77 -8.15
N SER A 69 -2.20 5.08 -7.30
CA SER A 69 -2.31 3.62 -7.35
C SER A 69 -2.85 3.14 -8.70
N ILE A 70 -3.91 3.77 -9.23
CA ILE A 70 -4.46 3.44 -10.57
C ILE A 70 -3.40 3.67 -11.66
N VAL A 71 -2.68 4.80 -11.61
CA VAL A 71 -1.62 5.13 -12.58
C VAL A 71 -0.52 4.08 -12.56
N GLY A 72 -0.13 3.59 -11.39
CA GLY A 72 0.95 2.61 -11.19
C GLY A 72 0.62 1.18 -11.60
N GLN A 73 -0.67 0.83 -11.78
CA GLN A 73 -1.06 -0.56 -12.08
C GLN A 73 -0.38 -1.12 -13.33
N GLN A 74 0.21 -2.32 -13.21
CA GLN A 74 0.77 -3.12 -14.31
C GLN A 74 1.91 -2.47 -15.12
N ILE A 75 2.63 -1.51 -14.54
CA ILE A 75 3.82 -0.89 -15.14
C ILE A 75 4.94 -0.83 -14.11
N SER A 76 6.19 -0.60 -14.54
CA SER A 76 7.32 -0.46 -13.62
C SER A 76 7.23 0.83 -12.79
N VAL A 77 7.90 0.85 -11.64
CA VAL A 77 7.95 2.01 -10.73
C VAL A 77 8.40 3.27 -11.47
N LYS A 78 9.47 3.18 -12.27
CA LYS A 78 9.96 4.30 -13.07
C LYS A 78 8.91 4.82 -14.05
N ALA A 79 8.27 3.93 -14.80
CA ALA A 79 7.22 4.31 -15.75
C ALA A 79 5.99 4.91 -15.02
N ALA A 80 5.63 4.36 -13.84
CA ALA A 80 4.55 4.90 -13.02
C ALA A 80 4.85 6.33 -12.55
N GLN A 81 6.09 6.59 -12.12
CA GLN A 81 6.52 7.93 -11.71
C GLN A 81 6.49 8.92 -12.88
N ASP A 82 6.99 8.52 -14.05
CA ASP A 82 6.99 9.37 -15.25
C ASP A 82 5.55 9.74 -15.69
N VAL A 83 4.64 8.75 -15.72
CA VAL A 83 3.24 8.99 -16.07
C VAL A 83 2.54 9.82 -14.99
N TRP A 84 2.79 9.54 -13.72
CA TRP A 84 2.22 10.30 -12.60
C TRP A 84 2.61 11.77 -12.66
N THR A 85 3.90 12.07 -12.86
CA THR A 85 4.41 13.43 -12.96
C THR A 85 3.72 14.21 -14.09
N LYS A 86 3.56 13.60 -15.28
CA LYS A 86 2.87 14.21 -16.40
C LYS A 86 1.37 14.40 -16.13
N PHE A 87 0.70 13.36 -15.63
CA PHE A 87 -0.74 13.43 -15.36
C PHE A 87 -1.08 14.45 -14.25
N SER A 88 -0.35 14.43 -13.14
CA SER A 88 -0.63 15.33 -12.02
C SER A 88 -0.38 16.80 -12.32
N ALA A 89 0.42 17.09 -13.36
CA ALA A 89 0.68 18.44 -13.85
C ALA A 89 -0.37 18.95 -14.86
N LEU A 90 -1.26 18.08 -15.39
CA LEU A 90 -2.29 18.52 -16.33
C LEU A 90 -3.29 19.52 -15.72
N PRO A 91 -3.86 19.26 -14.53
CA PRO A 91 -4.73 20.23 -13.90
C PRO A 91 -3.92 21.25 -13.09
N LYS A 92 -4.42 22.49 -12.98
CA LYS A 92 -3.83 23.51 -12.11
C LYS A 92 -3.66 23.04 -10.65
N LYS A 93 -4.59 22.22 -10.17
CA LYS A 93 -4.58 21.52 -8.88
C LYS A 93 -5.22 20.14 -9.09
N LEU A 94 -4.59 19.09 -8.58
CA LEU A 94 -5.11 17.75 -8.69
C LEU A 94 -6.28 17.58 -7.71
N THR A 95 -7.49 17.70 -8.24
CA THR A 95 -8.76 17.49 -7.52
C THR A 95 -9.72 16.71 -8.40
N PRO A 96 -10.70 15.99 -7.82
CA PRO A 96 -11.71 15.27 -8.59
C PRO A 96 -12.38 16.14 -9.67
N ALA A 97 -12.90 17.31 -9.28
CA ALA A 97 -13.56 18.25 -10.19
C ALA A 97 -12.65 18.72 -11.33
N ASN A 98 -11.36 18.90 -11.09
CA ASN A 98 -10.43 19.33 -12.14
C ASN A 98 -10.05 18.19 -13.07
N VAL A 99 -9.93 16.96 -12.56
CA VAL A 99 -9.69 15.77 -13.41
C VAL A 99 -10.87 15.52 -14.35
N LEU A 100 -12.11 15.71 -13.90
CA LEU A 100 -13.33 15.61 -14.75
C LEU A 100 -13.38 16.63 -15.89
N ARG A 101 -12.61 17.72 -15.81
CA ARG A 101 -12.53 18.75 -16.87
C ARG A 101 -11.41 18.49 -17.87
N LEU A 102 -10.53 17.53 -17.63
CA LEU A 102 -9.43 17.19 -18.54
C LEU A 102 -9.97 16.54 -19.81
N LYS A 103 -9.32 16.85 -20.94
CA LYS A 103 -9.60 16.13 -22.17
C LYS A 103 -8.97 14.75 -22.14
N VAL A 104 -9.68 13.76 -22.66
CA VAL A 104 -9.19 12.38 -22.76
C VAL A 104 -7.86 12.32 -23.50
N ASP A 105 -7.72 13.11 -24.58
CA ASP A 105 -6.49 13.14 -25.38
C ASP A 105 -5.29 13.65 -24.58
N ASP A 106 -5.45 14.63 -23.72
CA ASP A 106 -4.38 15.16 -22.85
C ASP A 106 -3.96 14.08 -21.83
N MET A 107 -4.93 13.39 -21.22
CA MET A 107 -4.66 12.28 -20.31
C MET A 107 -3.94 11.13 -21.02
N ARG A 108 -4.32 10.82 -22.24
CA ARG A 108 -3.65 9.81 -23.09
C ARG A 108 -2.22 10.23 -23.46
N ALA A 109 -2.01 11.50 -23.79
CA ALA A 109 -0.69 12.07 -24.08
C ALA A 109 0.25 12.05 -22.85
N ALA A 110 -0.30 12.10 -21.63
CA ALA A 110 0.47 11.91 -20.40
C ALA A 110 0.94 10.46 -20.17
N GLY A 111 0.50 9.50 -21.02
CA GLY A 111 0.90 8.09 -20.95
C GLY A 111 -0.13 7.16 -20.32
N LEU A 112 -1.33 7.62 -20.04
CA LEU A 112 -2.39 6.78 -19.50
C LEU A 112 -3.00 5.87 -20.58
N SER A 113 -3.26 4.60 -20.25
CA SER A 113 -4.05 3.73 -21.10
C SER A 113 -5.53 4.18 -21.12
N ALA A 114 -6.30 3.81 -22.15
CA ALA A 114 -7.73 4.13 -22.18
C ALA A 114 -8.46 3.66 -20.93
N ARG A 115 -8.15 2.45 -20.48
CA ARG A 115 -8.71 1.87 -19.24
C ARG A 115 -8.36 2.68 -17.99
N LYS A 116 -7.11 3.17 -17.86
CA LYS A 116 -6.71 4.02 -16.72
C LYS A 116 -7.39 5.38 -16.75
N VAL A 117 -7.63 5.94 -17.94
CA VAL A 117 -8.43 7.16 -18.07
C VAL A 117 -9.86 6.95 -17.56
N GLU A 118 -10.52 5.84 -17.97
CA GLU A 118 -11.84 5.49 -17.45
C GLU A 118 -11.86 5.32 -15.93
N TYR A 119 -10.85 4.67 -15.37
CA TYR A 119 -10.75 4.46 -13.91
C TYR A 119 -10.54 5.77 -13.15
N LEU A 120 -9.70 6.67 -13.65
CA LEU A 120 -9.47 7.98 -13.04
C LEU A 120 -10.70 8.88 -13.12
N VAL A 121 -11.46 8.80 -14.21
CA VAL A 121 -12.74 9.50 -14.33
C VAL A 121 -13.76 8.94 -13.34
N ASP A 122 -13.89 7.61 -13.24
CA ASP A 122 -14.81 6.97 -12.31
C ASP A 122 -14.46 7.27 -10.84
N LEU A 123 -13.17 7.19 -10.48
CA LEU A 123 -12.67 7.64 -9.18
C LEU A 123 -13.07 9.09 -8.90
N SER A 124 -12.88 9.98 -9.88
CA SER A 124 -13.20 11.40 -9.74
C SER A 124 -14.70 11.63 -9.54
N ILE A 125 -15.56 10.87 -10.22
CA ILE A 125 -17.01 10.94 -10.05
C ILE A 125 -17.39 10.54 -8.62
N HIS A 126 -16.89 9.42 -8.10
CA HIS A 126 -17.20 8.96 -6.74
C HIS A 126 -16.81 9.97 -5.66
N PHE A 127 -15.67 10.64 -5.83
CA PHE A 127 -15.23 11.68 -4.90
C PHE A 127 -16.01 12.98 -5.05
N ASP A 128 -16.32 13.41 -6.27
CA ASP A 128 -17.00 14.68 -6.55
C ASP A 128 -18.48 14.66 -6.17
N THR A 129 -19.13 13.49 -6.34
CA THR A 129 -20.54 13.28 -5.96
C THR A 129 -20.73 12.97 -4.48
N GLY A 130 -19.66 12.68 -3.73
CA GLY A 130 -19.73 12.25 -2.34
C GLY A 130 -20.21 10.82 -2.17
N ALA A 131 -20.07 9.97 -3.19
CA ALA A 131 -20.36 8.54 -3.09
C ALA A 131 -19.37 7.78 -2.21
N VAL A 132 -18.21 8.38 -1.92
CA VAL A 132 -17.26 7.95 -0.90
C VAL A 132 -17.26 8.91 0.28
N HIS A 133 -17.36 8.38 1.49
CA HIS A 133 -17.56 9.16 2.72
C HIS A 133 -16.24 9.48 3.41
N VAL A 134 -15.31 10.16 2.71
CA VAL A 134 -13.94 10.43 3.18
C VAL A 134 -13.87 10.99 4.59
N LYS A 135 -14.82 11.85 4.97
CA LYS A 135 -14.86 12.48 6.30
C LYS A 135 -15.21 11.50 7.42
N ASP A 136 -15.94 10.44 7.09
CA ASP A 136 -16.45 9.45 8.04
C ASP A 136 -15.52 8.23 8.15
N TRP A 137 -14.56 8.07 7.23
CA TRP A 137 -13.68 6.91 7.20
C TRP A 137 -12.93 6.65 8.51
N GLN A 138 -12.62 7.68 9.30
CA GLN A 138 -11.97 7.48 10.61
C GLN A 138 -12.82 6.64 11.58
N SER A 139 -14.14 6.77 11.51
CA SER A 139 -15.09 6.07 12.37
C SER A 139 -15.74 4.83 11.72
N MET A 140 -15.56 4.66 10.41
CA MET A 140 -16.11 3.53 9.66
C MET A 140 -15.31 2.25 9.90
N ASP A 141 -15.98 1.11 9.80
CA ASP A 141 -15.37 -0.21 9.74
C ASP A 141 -14.55 -0.41 8.46
N ASP A 142 -13.43 -1.14 8.55
CA ASP A 142 -12.54 -1.40 7.42
C ASP A 142 -13.26 -2.07 6.25
N GLU A 143 -14.16 -3.03 6.49
CA GLU A 143 -14.93 -3.69 5.44
C GLU A 143 -15.93 -2.74 4.76
N ALA A 144 -16.51 -1.81 5.48
CA ALA A 144 -17.37 -0.78 4.91
C ALA A 144 -16.60 0.15 3.97
N ILE A 145 -15.38 0.57 4.37
CA ILE A 145 -14.49 1.38 3.53
C ILE A 145 -14.05 0.58 2.29
N ILE A 146 -13.68 -0.69 2.46
CA ILE A 146 -13.32 -1.56 1.33
C ILE A 146 -14.49 -1.66 0.35
N ALA A 147 -15.71 -1.82 0.83
CA ALA A 147 -16.90 -1.90 -0.03
C ALA A 147 -17.12 -0.61 -0.85
N GLU A 148 -16.95 0.57 -0.24
CA GLU A 148 -16.99 1.85 -0.96
C GLU A 148 -15.90 1.95 -2.03
N LEU A 149 -14.66 1.58 -1.69
CA LEU A 149 -13.53 1.70 -2.60
C LEU A 149 -13.62 0.71 -3.77
N VAL A 150 -14.09 -0.52 -3.53
CA VAL A 150 -14.24 -1.55 -4.57
C VAL A 150 -15.40 -1.23 -5.53
N ALA A 151 -16.35 -0.40 -5.15
CA ALA A 151 -17.37 0.12 -6.06
C ALA A 151 -16.79 0.99 -7.19
N ILE A 152 -15.59 1.56 -6.98
CA ILE A 152 -14.88 2.37 -7.97
C ILE A 152 -14.21 1.44 -9.00
N ARG A 153 -14.44 1.69 -10.28
CA ARG A 153 -13.85 0.89 -11.36
C ARG A 153 -12.32 0.95 -11.32
N GLY A 154 -11.72 -0.22 -11.34
CA GLY A 154 -10.26 -0.36 -11.31
C GLY A 154 -9.65 -0.44 -9.91
N ILE A 155 -10.44 -0.32 -8.85
CA ILE A 155 -10.00 -0.58 -7.48
C ILE A 155 -10.47 -1.97 -7.05
N ALA A 156 -9.53 -2.90 -6.89
CA ALA A 156 -9.78 -4.22 -6.33
C ALA A 156 -9.55 -4.20 -4.81
N ARG A 157 -10.03 -5.25 -4.12
CA ARG A 157 -9.87 -5.41 -2.66
C ARG A 157 -8.44 -5.18 -2.20
N TRP A 158 -7.46 -5.78 -2.85
CA TRP A 158 -6.04 -5.57 -2.50
C TRP A 158 -5.63 -4.09 -2.55
N THR A 159 -6.08 -3.32 -3.55
CA THR A 159 -5.80 -1.88 -3.64
C THR A 159 -6.46 -1.11 -2.49
N ALA A 160 -7.68 -1.49 -2.11
CA ALA A 160 -8.37 -0.91 -0.96
C ALA A 160 -7.65 -1.24 0.36
N GLU A 161 -7.19 -2.48 0.55
CA GLU A 161 -6.40 -2.89 1.71
C GLU A 161 -5.07 -2.11 1.80
N MET A 162 -4.38 -1.89 0.67
CA MET A 162 -3.18 -1.03 0.63
C MET A 162 -3.50 0.41 1.03
N PHE A 163 -4.64 0.93 0.60
CA PHE A 163 -5.10 2.26 1.00
C PHE A 163 -5.38 2.35 2.50
N LEU A 164 -6.01 1.33 3.10
CA LEU A 164 -6.23 1.28 4.54
C LEU A 164 -4.90 1.26 5.31
N ILE A 165 -3.91 0.49 4.85
CA ILE A 165 -2.60 0.38 5.51
C ILE A 165 -1.81 1.68 5.35
N PHE A 166 -1.62 2.17 4.12
CA PHE A 166 -0.66 3.24 3.81
C PHE A 166 -1.23 4.66 3.91
N TYR A 167 -2.54 4.83 3.77
CA TYR A 167 -3.18 6.14 3.88
C TYR A 167 -3.94 6.32 5.19
N LEU A 168 -4.87 5.41 5.50
CA LEU A 168 -5.65 5.49 6.74
C LEU A 168 -4.88 4.98 7.96
N THR A 169 -3.72 4.37 7.77
CA THR A 169 -2.89 3.77 8.83
C THR A 169 -3.68 2.85 9.77
N ARG A 170 -4.59 2.04 9.20
CA ARG A 170 -5.38 1.08 9.97
C ARG A 170 -4.47 0.01 10.56
N PRO A 171 -4.56 -0.27 11.88
CA PRO A 171 -3.61 -1.14 12.56
C PRO A 171 -3.76 -2.63 12.21
N ASN A 172 -4.95 -3.08 11.80
CA ASN A 172 -5.30 -4.50 11.77
C ASN A 172 -5.77 -5.03 10.41
N VAL A 173 -5.19 -4.57 9.32
CA VAL A 173 -5.49 -5.07 7.97
C VAL A 173 -4.56 -6.23 7.63
N LEU A 174 -5.14 -7.34 7.11
CA LEU A 174 -4.40 -8.53 6.70
C LEU A 174 -4.67 -8.85 5.21
N PRO A 175 -3.80 -8.40 4.30
CA PRO A 175 -4.01 -8.55 2.86
C PRO A 175 -3.58 -9.95 2.37
N LEU A 176 -4.43 -10.96 2.56
CA LEU A 176 -4.14 -12.36 2.22
C LEU A 176 -3.98 -12.64 0.72
N ASP A 177 -4.36 -11.70 -0.15
CA ASP A 177 -4.13 -11.77 -1.60
C ASP A 177 -2.80 -11.13 -2.02
N ASP A 178 -2.04 -10.59 -1.06
CA ASP A 178 -0.74 -9.98 -1.32
C ASP A 178 0.35 -11.04 -1.48
N VAL A 179 0.95 -11.08 -2.67
CA VAL A 179 2.02 -12.05 -3.00
C VAL A 179 3.26 -11.83 -2.12
N GLY A 180 3.58 -10.57 -1.79
CA GLY A 180 4.70 -10.22 -0.93
C GLY A 180 4.49 -10.74 0.48
N LEU A 181 3.31 -10.55 1.06
CA LEU A 181 2.97 -11.08 2.37
C LEU A 181 3.08 -12.61 2.41
N ILE A 182 2.47 -13.32 1.45
CA ILE A 182 2.52 -14.78 1.39
C ILE A 182 3.97 -15.27 1.21
N SER A 183 4.75 -14.64 0.34
CA SER A 183 6.17 -14.98 0.15
C SER A 183 6.99 -14.74 1.42
N GLY A 184 6.78 -13.61 2.10
CA GLY A 184 7.49 -13.29 3.33
C GLY A 184 7.12 -14.23 4.49
N ILE A 185 5.85 -14.64 4.60
CA ILE A 185 5.42 -15.69 5.56
C ILE A 185 6.10 -17.00 5.21
N SER A 186 6.10 -17.43 3.95
CA SER A 186 6.79 -18.63 3.49
C SER A 186 8.25 -18.65 3.94
N GLN A 187 8.98 -17.57 3.68
CA GLN A 187 10.41 -17.49 4.02
C GLN A 187 10.68 -17.46 5.53
N ASN A 188 9.87 -16.73 6.28
CA ASN A 188 10.14 -16.49 7.70
C ASN A 188 9.58 -17.56 8.64
N TYR A 189 8.50 -18.27 8.27
CA TYR A 189 7.80 -19.24 9.11
C TYR A 189 7.88 -20.68 8.59
N PHE A 190 8.04 -20.88 7.26
CA PHE A 190 7.96 -22.19 6.62
C PHE A 190 9.22 -22.54 5.81
N SER A 191 10.35 -21.88 6.07
CA SER A 191 11.64 -22.16 5.39
C SER A 191 11.58 -22.11 3.86
N GLY A 192 10.68 -21.30 3.30
CA GLY A 192 10.50 -21.15 1.86
C GLY A 192 9.49 -22.11 1.22
N GLU A 193 8.85 -22.98 2.00
CA GLU A 193 7.80 -23.85 1.50
C GLU A 193 6.54 -23.06 1.10
N SER A 194 5.71 -23.69 0.26
CA SER A 194 4.47 -23.07 -0.21
C SER A 194 3.47 -22.89 0.94
N VAL A 195 2.90 -21.70 1.04
CA VAL A 195 1.95 -21.30 2.09
C VAL A 195 0.60 -21.01 1.48
N SER A 196 -0.45 -21.60 2.04
CA SER A 196 -1.83 -21.30 1.69
C SER A 196 -2.32 -20.04 2.43
N ARG A 197 -3.43 -19.46 1.95
CA ARG A 197 -4.10 -18.35 2.69
C ARG A 197 -4.57 -18.79 4.09
N SER A 198 -4.89 -20.07 4.28
CA SER A 198 -5.27 -20.61 5.59
C SER A 198 -4.10 -20.61 6.55
N ASP A 199 -2.93 -21.09 6.09
CA ASP A 199 -1.70 -21.12 6.88
C ASP A 199 -1.26 -19.70 7.25
N ALA A 200 -1.33 -18.76 6.29
CA ALA A 200 -1.02 -17.36 6.52
C ALA A 200 -1.97 -16.71 7.56
N ARG A 201 -3.26 -17.08 7.53
CA ARG A 201 -4.24 -16.60 8.53
C ARG A 201 -3.95 -17.17 9.92
N GLU A 202 -3.54 -18.44 10.00
CA GLU A 202 -3.17 -19.07 11.26
C GLU A 202 -1.94 -18.40 11.88
N VAL A 203 -0.90 -18.15 11.10
CA VAL A 203 0.27 -17.36 11.53
C VAL A 203 -0.16 -15.97 12.02
N ALA A 204 -0.99 -15.28 11.25
CA ALA A 204 -1.43 -13.92 11.55
C ALA A 204 -2.36 -13.81 12.76
N ALA A 205 -2.91 -14.92 13.27
CA ALA A 205 -3.73 -14.90 14.47
C ALA A 205 -2.99 -14.34 15.69
N ALA A 206 -1.67 -14.51 15.76
CA ALA A 206 -0.83 -13.95 16.82
C ALA A 206 -0.55 -12.45 16.65
N TRP A 207 -0.80 -11.89 15.48
CA TRP A 207 -0.51 -10.48 15.17
C TRP A 207 -1.65 -9.53 15.56
N ALA A 208 -2.88 -10.04 15.62
CA ALA A 208 -4.03 -9.20 15.97
C ALA A 208 -3.86 -8.56 17.36
N PRO A 209 -4.21 -7.27 17.50
CA PRO A 209 -4.89 -6.39 16.56
C PRO A 209 -3.95 -5.52 15.69
N TYR A 210 -2.74 -5.97 15.38
CA TYR A 210 -1.71 -5.19 14.68
C TYR A 210 -1.21 -5.88 13.40
N CYS A 211 -2.12 -6.51 12.65
CA CYS A 211 -1.78 -7.23 11.41
C CYS A 211 -1.08 -6.33 10.38
N SER A 212 -1.44 -5.05 10.25
CA SER A 212 -0.79 -4.11 9.33
C SER A 212 0.68 -3.89 9.67
N VAL A 213 1.00 -3.79 10.96
CA VAL A 213 2.38 -3.61 11.43
C VAL A 213 3.21 -4.86 11.17
N ALA A 214 2.67 -6.04 11.49
CA ALA A 214 3.33 -7.32 11.20
C ALA A 214 3.55 -7.49 9.69
N THR A 215 2.54 -7.20 8.87
CA THR A 215 2.62 -7.25 7.40
C THR A 215 3.73 -6.33 6.89
N TRP A 216 3.84 -5.11 7.42
CA TRP A 216 4.89 -4.17 7.05
C TRP A 216 6.30 -4.74 7.33
N TYR A 217 6.53 -5.34 8.50
CA TYR A 217 7.81 -5.98 8.82
C TYR A 217 8.09 -7.22 7.96
N ILE A 218 7.06 -8.01 7.62
CA ILE A 218 7.20 -9.13 6.69
C ILE A 218 7.64 -8.65 5.30
N TRP A 219 7.04 -7.58 4.77
CA TRP A 219 7.48 -7.00 3.50
C TRP A 219 8.93 -6.53 3.56
N ARG A 220 9.29 -5.80 4.61
CA ARG A 220 10.68 -5.32 4.80
C ARG A 220 11.70 -6.46 4.91
N SER A 221 11.30 -7.62 5.41
CA SER A 221 12.20 -8.79 5.47
C SER A 221 12.55 -9.39 4.11
N LEU A 222 11.82 -9.01 3.06
CA LEU A 222 12.11 -9.42 1.67
C LEU A 222 13.10 -8.48 0.97
N ASP A 223 13.27 -7.27 1.49
CA ASP A 223 14.23 -6.31 0.96
C ASP A 223 15.64 -6.62 1.50
N PRO A 224 16.73 -6.30 0.76
CA PRO A 224 18.06 -6.38 1.33
C PRO A 224 18.15 -5.43 2.54
N LEU A 225 18.61 -5.96 3.68
CA LEU A 225 18.82 -5.15 4.88
C LEU A 225 19.69 -3.94 4.53
N PRO A 226 19.36 -2.72 5.03
CA PRO A 226 20.24 -1.58 4.87
C PRO A 226 21.63 -1.95 5.41
N ALA A 227 22.68 -1.67 4.63
CA ALA A 227 24.03 -1.93 5.07
C ALA A 227 24.25 -1.24 6.42
N VAL A 228 24.48 -2.02 7.47
CA VAL A 228 24.86 -1.48 8.78
C VAL A 228 26.15 -0.72 8.56
N ALA A 229 26.14 0.61 8.75
CA ALA A 229 27.35 1.39 8.73
C ALA A 229 28.28 0.77 9.76
N ALA A 230 29.45 0.27 9.31
CA ALA A 230 30.46 -0.25 10.22
C ALA A 230 30.78 0.86 11.25
N PRO A 231 30.87 0.53 12.56
CA PRO A 231 31.25 1.52 13.54
C PRO A 231 32.61 2.13 13.09
N ALA A 232 32.64 3.46 13.03
CA ALA A 232 33.89 4.18 12.74
C ALA A 232 34.89 3.75 13.81
N GLU A 233 35.98 3.08 13.40
CA GLU A 233 37.10 2.79 14.27
C GLU A 233 37.68 4.14 14.73
N GLN A 234 37.64 4.38 16.05
CA GLN A 234 38.29 5.49 16.72
C GLN A 234 39.72 5.08 17.04
#